data_258c0cd89d0d836a352c2242e2b01f68
#
_entry.id   258c0cd89d0d836a352c2242e2b01f68
#
_cell.length_a   1.000
_cell.length_b   1.000
_cell.length_c   1.000
_cell.angle_alpha   90.00
_cell.angle_beta   90.00
_cell.angle_gamma   90.00
#
_symmetry.space_group_name_H-M   'P 1'
#
loop_
_entity.id
_entity.type
_entity.pdbx_description
1 polymer ?
#
loop_
_entity_poly.entity_id
_entity_poly.type
_entity_poly.pdbx_seq_one_letter_code
_entity_poly.pdbx_strand_id
1 'polypeptide(L)'
;SDQFDVHHQIIKTSNDTYFIIDAEIEYHPCPEECDSQFSVFPVPWQGDRFIELDENNEIIWEWNTFNEIPLDEYNPYYAETYNATNSFDWTHSNSVLHDPSTESVIVSIRNLSRITSIDYNSKIINWNLGESDFMTEIDFENELDFSQQHSAQLTSEGNLIFFDNARYQDPELSRCIEVGFDNSNEPYLIW
;
A
#
# COMPACT_ATOMS: atom_id res chain seq x y z
N SER A 1 14.55 6.33 -22.22
CA SER A 1 14.54 6.33 -20.74
C SER A 1 13.09 6.33 -20.34
N ASP A 2 12.72 5.34 -19.57
CA ASP A 2 11.37 5.26 -19.02
C ASP A 2 11.13 6.49 -18.15
N GLN A 3 10.00 7.12 -18.34
CA GLN A 3 9.61 8.27 -17.54
C GLN A 3 8.74 7.71 -16.40
N PHE A 4 9.21 7.86 -15.15
CA PHE A 4 8.47 7.47 -13.96
C PHE A 4 7.58 8.62 -13.49
N ASP A 5 6.38 8.31 -13.01
CA ASP A 5 5.50 9.23 -12.30
C ASP A 5 5.64 9.01 -10.79
N VAL A 6 6.80 9.44 -10.26
CA VAL A 6 7.22 9.19 -8.87
C VAL A 6 6.45 10.06 -7.92
N HIS A 7 5.91 9.44 -6.86
CA HIS A 7 5.18 10.14 -5.81
C HIS A 7 5.56 9.65 -4.40
N HIS A 8 5.14 10.42 -3.39
CA HIS A 8 5.30 10.18 -1.95
C HIS A 8 6.74 10.00 -1.48
N GLN A 9 7.43 8.92 -1.84
CA GLN A 9 8.67 8.58 -1.18
C GLN A 9 9.77 8.10 -2.15
N ILE A 10 11.01 8.51 -1.87
CA ILE A 10 12.24 7.94 -2.42
C ILE A 10 13.11 7.55 -1.26
N ILE A 11 13.60 6.30 -1.22
CA ILE A 11 14.50 5.82 -0.18
C ILE A 11 15.81 5.36 -0.80
N LYS A 12 16.91 5.76 -0.17
CA LYS A 12 18.23 5.20 -0.46
C LYS A 12 18.46 3.98 0.42
N THR A 13 18.84 2.86 -0.18
CA THR A 13 19.20 1.63 0.55
C THR A 13 20.65 1.67 1.03
N SER A 14 21.03 0.70 1.86
CA SER A 14 22.43 0.50 2.28
C SER A 14 23.36 0.08 1.14
N ASN A 15 22.83 -0.40 0.03
CA ASN A 15 23.55 -0.87 -1.15
C ASN A 15 23.74 0.22 -2.21
N ASP A 16 23.47 1.50 -1.86
CA ASP A 16 23.50 2.65 -2.77
C ASP A 16 22.49 2.58 -3.94
N THR A 17 21.45 1.77 -3.80
CA THR A 17 20.27 1.73 -4.69
C THR A 17 19.14 2.61 -4.18
N TYR A 18 18.07 2.80 -4.95
CA TYR A 18 16.97 3.66 -4.58
C TYR A 18 15.63 2.95 -4.82
N PHE A 19 14.78 2.87 -3.78
CA PHE A 19 13.38 2.53 -3.97
C PHE A 19 12.56 3.77 -4.26
N ILE A 20 11.65 3.66 -5.23
CA ILE A 20 10.65 4.66 -5.59
C ILE A 20 9.27 4.02 -5.65
N ILE A 21 8.24 4.85 -5.51
CA ILE A 21 6.85 4.50 -5.81
C ILE A 21 6.49 5.23 -7.10
N ASP A 22 6.06 4.49 -8.10
CA ASP A 22 5.72 4.97 -9.43
C ASP A 22 4.24 4.71 -9.72
N ALA A 23 3.49 5.76 -10.05
CA ALA A 23 2.08 5.61 -10.39
C ALA A 23 1.90 4.97 -11.76
N GLU A 24 1.01 4.00 -11.86
CA GLU A 24 0.66 3.33 -13.10
C GLU A 24 -0.83 3.40 -13.37
N ILE A 25 -1.19 3.62 -14.65
CA ILE A 25 -2.59 3.67 -15.07
C ILE A 25 -2.89 2.48 -15.96
N GLU A 26 -3.84 1.67 -15.53
CA GLU A 26 -4.45 0.63 -16.35
C GLU A 26 -5.95 0.85 -16.54
N TYR A 27 -6.53 0.24 -17.57
CA TYR A 27 -7.95 0.39 -17.91
C TYR A 27 -8.70 -0.90 -17.57
N HIS A 28 -9.57 -0.84 -16.55
CA HIS A 28 -10.36 -1.96 -16.06
C HIS A 28 -11.85 -1.60 -16.01
N PRO A 29 -12.75 -2.59 -15.85
CA PRO A 29 -14.16 -2.31 -15.58
C PRO A 29 -14.32 -1.38 -14.38
N CYS A 30 -15.31 -0.51 -14.46
CA CYS A 30 -15.64 0.36 -13.33
C CYS A 30 -16.09 -0.49 -12.14
N PRO A 31 -15.63 -0.21 -10.90
CA PRO A 31 -16.20 -0.80 -9.71
C PRO A 31 -17.72 -0.61 -9.61
N GLU A 32 -18.42 -1.46 -8.87
CA GLU A 32 -19.89 -1.44 -8.80
C GLU A 32 -20.46 -0.10 -8.30
N GLU A 33 -19.73 0.63 -7.49
CA GLU A 33 -20.08 1.94 -6.93
C GLU A 33 -19.93 3.09 -7.93
N CYS A 34 -19.27 2.87 -9.05
CA CYS A 34 -19.18 3.88 -10.09
C CYS A 34 -20.57 4.24 -10.64
N ASP A 35 -20.72 5.51 -11.04
CA ASP A 35 -21.93 5.96 -11.73
C ASP A 35 -22.24 5.04 -12.93
N SER A 36 -23.49 4.59 -13.03
CA SER A 36 -23.98 3.66 -14.04
C SER A 36 -23.70 4.07 -15.49
N GLN A 37 -23.45 5.35 -15.75
CA GLN A 37 -23.07 5.82 -17.09
C GLN A 37 -21.68 5.35 -17.52
N PHE A 38 -20.79 4.98 -16.57
CA PHE A 38 -19.43 4.49 -16.83
C PHE A 38 -19.32 2.97 -16.74
N SER A 39 -20.34 2.28 -16.23
CA SER A 39 -20.32 0.82 -15.99
C SER A 39 -20.09 -0.05 -17.24
N VAL A 40 -20.19 0.54 -18.44
CA VAL A 40 -20.10 -0.20 -19.73
C VAL A 40 -18.72 -0.11 -20.37
N PHE A 41 -17.86 0.80 -19.90
CA PHE A 41 -16.55 1.05 -20.51
C PHE A 41 -15.43 0.86 -19.48
N PRO A 42 -14.27 0.37 -19.90
CA PRO A 42 -13.09 0.39 -19.05
C PRO A 42 -12.77 1.85 -18.63
N VAL A 43 -12.50 2.04 -17.35
CA VAL A 43 -12.12 3.33 -16.76
C VAL A 43 -10.65 3.26 -16.31
N PRO A 44 -9.93 4.40 -16.26
CA PRO A 44 -8.57 4.40 -15.76
C PRO A 44 -8.55 4.14 -14.24
N TRP A 45 -7.83 3.10 -13.86
CA TRP A 45 -7.45 2.79 -12.48
C TRP A 45 -6.00 3.24 -12.27
N GLN A 46 -5.74 3.88 -11.16
CA GLN A 46 -4.40 4.23 -10.73
C GLN A 46 -3.94 3.25 -9.66
N GLY A 47 -2.98 2.42 -10.01
CA GLY A 47 -2.23 1.55 -9.12
C GLY A 47 -0.80 2.06 -8.94
N ASP A 48 0.02 1.26 -8.28
CA ASP A 48 1.39 1.62 -7.95
C ASP A 48 2.37 0.51 -8.34
N ARG A 49 3.57 0.92 -8.80
CA ARG A 49 4.74 0.06 -8.91
C ARG A 49 5.77 0.46 -7.87
N PHE A 50 6.32 -0.51 -7.19
CA PHE A 50 7.47 -0.32 -6.31
C PHE A 50 8.70 -0.78 -7.07
N ILE A 51 9.65 0.13 -7.25
CA ILE A 51 10.79 -0.08 -8.14
C ILE A 51 12.08 0.19 -7.36
N GLU A 52 13.07 -0.69 -7.50
CA GLU A 52 14.42 -0.45 -7.06
C GLU A 52 15.30 -0.13 -8.28
N LEU A 53 16.00 0.98 -8.19
CA LEU A 53 16.94 1.47 -9.22
C LEU A 53 18.38 1.35 -8.73
N ASP A 54 19.26 0.94 -9.62
CA ASP A 54 20.71 0.97 -9.40
C ASP A 54 21.30 2.38 -9.62
N GLU A 55 22.61 2.51 -9.49
CA GLU A 55 23.37 3.75 -9.70
C GLU A 55 23.28 4.32 -11.12
N ASN A 56 22.86 3.52 -12.12
CA ASN A 56 22.70 3.88 -13.51
C ASN A 56 21.24 4.21 -13.84
N ASN A 57 20.34 4.17 -12.85
CA ASN A 57 18.88 4.25 -12.97
C ASN A 57 18.26 3.08 -13.77
N GLU A 58 18.90 1.92 -13.76
CA GLU A 58 18.34 0.69 -14.31
C GLU A 58 17.47 0.00 -13.24
N ILE A 59 16.32 -0.55 -13.67
CA ILE A 59 15.43 -1.29 -12.78
C ILE A 59 16.07 -2.64 -12.44
N ILE A 60 16.33 -2.86 -11.15
CA ILE A 60 16.90 -4.12 -10.65
C ILE A 60 15.88 -4.97 -9.87
N TRP A 61 14.81 -4.34 -9.37
CA TRP A 61 13.70 -5.00 -8.73
C TRP A 61 12.41 -4.22 -9.00
N GLU A 62 11.29 -4.94 -9.13
CA GLU A 62 9.96 -4.34 -9.36
C GLU A 62 8.87 -5.24 -8.78
N TRP A 63 7.84 -4.62 -8.21
CA TRP A 63 6.60 -5.27 -7.79
C TRP A 63 5.43 -4.34 -8.11
N ASN A 64 4.38 -4.89 -8.77
CA ASN A 64 3.30 -4.11 -9.33
C ASN A 64 1.96 -4.55 -8.74
N THR A 65 1.19 -3.60 -8.21
CA THR A 65 -0.10 -3.87 -7.57
C THR A 65 -1.10 -4.51 -8.53
N PHE A 66 -1.13 -4.11 -9.81
CA PHE A 66 -2.03 -4.71 -10.80
C PHE A 66 -1.78 -6.20 -11.08
N ASN A 67 -0.55 -6.66 -10.89
CA ASN A 67 -0.19 -8.04 -11.10
C ASN A 67 -0.41 -8.93 -9.86
N GLU A 68 -0.38 -8.33 -8.67
CA GLU A 68 -0.21 -9.07 -7.41
C GLU A 68 -1.41 -8.95 -6.47
N ILE A 69 -2.26 -7.93 -6.66
CA ILE A 69 -3.47 -7.72 -5.85
C ILE A 69 -4.70 -7.95 -6.73
N PRO A 70 -5.67 -8.77 -6.29
CA PRO A 70 -6.92 -8.95 -7.00
C PRO A 70 -7.69 -7.62 -7.16
N LEU A 71 -8.25 -7.38 -8.35
CA LEU A 71 -8.96 -6.12 -8.64
C LEU A 71 -10.29 -5.97 -7.90
N ASP A 72 -10.82 -7.03 -7.32
CA ASP A 72 -11.98 -7.00 -6.44
C ASP A 72 -11.64 -6.58 -5.00
N GLU A 73 -10.35 -6.48 -4.67
CA GLU A 73 -9.86 -5.87 -3.44
C GLU A 73 -9.74 -4.36 -3.63
N TYR A 74 -10.80 -3.60 -3.39
CA TYR A 74 -10.81 -2.15 -3.47
C TYR A 74 -11.67 -1.54 -2.35
N ASN A 75 -11.42 -0.27 -2.03
CA ASN A 75 -12.24 0.46 -1.08
C ASN A 75 -13.37 1.20 -1.82
N PRO A 76 -14.65 0.85 -1.57
CA PRO A 76 -15.80 1.43 -2.26
C PRO A 76 -15.88 2.95 -2.17
N TYR A 77 -15.41 3.55 -1.07
CA TYR A 77 -15.37 5.01 -0.90
C TYR A 77 -14.60 5.71 -2.04
N TYR A 78 -13.51 5.11 -2.53
CA TYR A 78 -12.73 5.70 -3.63
C TYR A 78 -13.35 5.46 -5.00
N ALA A 79 -14.13 4.40 -5.15
CA ALA A 79 -14.92 4.18 -6.35
C ALA A 79 -15.98 5.27 -6.53
N GLU A 80 -16.62 5.73 -5.45
CA GLU A 80 -17.57 6.84 -5.46
C GLU A 80 -16.93 8.17 -5.87
N THR A 81 -15.65 8.36 -5.63
CA THR A 81 -14.93 9.61 -5.96
C THR A 81 -14.47 9.69 -7.42
N TYR A 82 -14.62 8.65 -8.21
CA TYR A 82 -14.20 8.59 -9.62
C TYR A 82 -14.68 9.79 -10.45
N ASN A 83 -15.92 10.20 -10.29
CA ASN A 83 -16.52 11.31 -11.04
C ASN A 83 -15.81 12.66 -10.80
N ALA A 84 -15.09 12.82 -9.70
CA ALA A 84 -14.36 14.04 -9.38
C ALA A 84 -12.95 14.08 -9.99
N THR A 85 -12.33 12.91 -10.21
CA THR A 85 -10.91 12.78 -10.58
C THR A 85 -10.72 12.26 -12.01
N ASN A 86 -11.74 11.63 -12.62
CA ASN A 86 -11.69 10.87 -13.87
C ASN A 86 -10.71 9.69 -13.86
N SER A 87 -10.29 9.24 -12.69
CA SER A 87 -9.54 8.01 -12.47
C SER A 87 -9.94 7.42 -11.13
N PHE A 88 -9.96 6.09 -11.03
CA PHE A 88 -10.16 5.39 -9.78
C PHE A 88 -8.80 5.24 -9.09
N ASP A 89 -8.58 6.01 -8.03
CA ASP A 89 -7.36 5.97 -7.22
C ASP A 89 -7.40 4.73 -6.31
N TRP A 90 -6.95 3.60 -6.86
CA TRP A 90 -7.15 2.28 -6.28
C TRP A 90 -6.27 2.03 -5.06
N THR A 91 -4.96 2.24 -5.18
CA THR A 91 -4.00 1.82 -4.14
C THR A 91 -3.45 2.98 -3.32
N HIS A 92 -3.05 4.07 -3.96
CA HIS A 92 -2.49 5.27 -3.33
C HIS A 92 -1.39 4.95 -2.30
N SER A 93 -0.42 4.15 -2.71
CA SER A 93 0.67 3.76 -1.82
C SER A 93 1.54 4.95 -1.42
N ASN A 94 2.04 4.96 -0.18
CA ASN A 94 2.70 6.16 0.36
C ASN A 94 4.04 5.90 1.06
N SER A 95 4.41 4.65 1.29
CA SER A 95 5.75 4.33 1.76
C SER A 95 6.22 2.97 1.26
N VAL A 96 7.52 2.86 1.06
CA VAL A 96 8.23 1.64 0.73
C VAL A 96 9.50 1.58 1.57
N LEU A 97 9.85 0.43 2.08
CA LEU A 97 11.10 0.22 2.82
C LEU A 97 11.65 -1.17 2.52
N HIS A 98 12.97 -1.26 2.55
CA HIS A 98 13.68 -2.54 2.45
C HIS A 98 14.20 -2.94 3.81
N ASP A 99 13.85 -4.14 4.26
CA ASP A 99 14.41 -4.77 5.45
C ASP A 99 15.44 -5.82 5.04
N PRO A 100 16.74 -5.50 5.11
CA PRO A 100 17.78 -6.44 4.72
C PRO A 100 17.95 -7.59 5.74
N SER A 101 17.38 -7.49 6.93
CA SER A 101 17.48 -8.54 7.95
C SER A 101 16.55 -9.72 7.66
N THR A 102 15.45 -9.46 6.98
CA THR A 102 14.44 -10.45 6.59
C THR A 102 14.37 -10.65 5.06
N GLU A 103 15.25 -9.96 4.29
CA GLU A 103 15.20 -9.97 2.82
C GLU A 103 13.81 -9.63 2.29
N SER A 104 13.16 -8.59 2.85
CA SER A 104 11.82 -8.20 2.45
C SER A 104 11.68 -6.72 2.10
N VAL A 105 10.71 -6.44 1.23
CA VAL A 105 10.23 -5.09 0.93
C VAL A 105 8.87 -4.91 1.61
N ILE A 106 8.73 -3.87 2.41
CA ILE A 106 7.48 -3.56 3.11
C ILE A 106 6.89 -2.32 2.48
N VAL A 107 5.62 -2.39 2.08
CA VAL A 107 4.90 -1.33 1.38
C VAL A 107 3.62 -0.96 2.13
N SER A 108 3.32 0.33 2.18
CA SER A 108 2.08 0.84 2.76
C SER A 108 1.12 1.26 1.67
N ILE A 109 0.01 0.54 1.54
CA ILE A 109 -1.04 0.72 0.53
C ILE A 109 -2.22 1.42 1.21
N ARG A 110 -2.27 2.75 1.09
CA ARG A 110 -3.17 3.62 1.87
C ARG A 110 -4.65 3.30 1.65
N ASN A 111 -5.08 3.25 0.40
CA ASN A 111 -6.50 3.12 0.08
C ASN A 111 -7.04 1.73 0.40
N LEU A 112 -6.16 0.74 0.54
CA LEU A 112 -6.50 -0.59 1.03
C LEU A 112 -6.32 -0.74 2.55
N SER A 113 -5.96 0.33 3.28
CA SER A 113 -5.67 0.29 4.72
C SER A 113 -4.78 -0.92 5.09
N ARG A 114 -3.72 -1.13 4.32
CA ARG A 114 -2.90 -2.34 4.37
C ARG A 114 -1.41 -2.01 4.33
N ILE A 115 -0.63 -2.74 5.13
CA ILE A 115 0.83 -2.80 5.01
C ILE A 115 1.18 -4.22 4.61
N THR A 116 1.94 -4.36 3.53
CA THR A 116 2.27 -5.65 2.91
C THR A 116 3.78 -5.87 2.98
N SER A 117 4.21 -7.04 3.45
CA SER A 117 5.58 -7.50 3.35
C SER A 117 5.74 -8.47 2.19
N ILE A 118 6.74 -8.24 1.36
CA ILE A 118 7.01 -8.95 0.12
C ILE A 118 8.41 -9.54 0.23
N ASP A 119 8.57 -10.83 -0.01
CA ASP A 119 9.90 -11.46 -0.12
C ASP A 119 10.65 -10.86 -1.31
N TYR A 120 11.83 -10.34 -1.07
CA TYR A 120 12.61 -9.63 -2.09
C TYR A 120 12.97 -10.52 -3.28
N ASN A 121 13.29 -11.79 -3.05
CA ASN A 121 13.78 -12.70 -4.08
C ASN A 121 12.65 -13.33 -4.89
N SER A 122 11.62 -13.85 -4.21
CA SER A 122 10.51 -14.54 -4.86
C SER A 122 9.38 -13.61 -5.29
N LYS A 123 9.31 -12.39 -4.74
CA LYS A 123 8.24 -11.39 -4.92
C LYS A 123 6.87 -11.85 -4.39
N ILE A 124 6.84 -12.89 -3.57
CA ILE A 124 5.62 -13.40 -2.94
C ILE A 124 5.32 -12.59 -1.69
N ILE A 125 4.05 -12.33 -1.43
CA ILE A 125 3.60 -11.70 -0.20
C ILE A 125 3.87 -12.64 0.98
N ASN A 126 4.66 -12.17 1.96
CA ASN A 126 4.92 -12.88 3.20
C ASN A 126 3.73 -12.76 4.17
N TRP A 127 3.24 -11.52 4.34
CA TRP A 127 2.11 -11.20 5.21
C TRP A 127 1.48 -9.86 4.82
N ASN A 128 0.21 -9.71 5.20
CA ASN A 128 -0.51 -8.45 5.21
C ASN A 128 -0.89 -8.08 6.64
N LEU A 129 -0.75 -6.81 7.00
CA LEU A 129 -1.23 -6.20 8.23
C LEU A 129 -2.30 -5.17 7.85
N GLY A 130 -3.47 -5.20 8.51
CA GLY A 130 -4.61 -4.36 8.25
C GLY A 130 -5.79 -5.10 7.63
N GLU A 131 -6.82 -4.36 7.23
CA GLU A 131 -8.04 -4.93 6.68
C GLU A 131 -7.83 -5.63 5.34
N SER A 132 -8.49 -6.77 5.17
CA SER A 132 -8.51 -7.53 3.93
C SER A 132 -9.86 -7.47 3.21
N ASP A 133 -10.90 -6.94 3.85
CA ASP A 133 -12.27 -6.91 3.32
C ASP A 133 -12.91 -5.53 3.56
N PHE A 134 -12.89 -4.69 2.52
CA PHE A 134 -13.50 -3.34 2.54
C PHE A 134 -14.97 -3.33 2.15
N MET A 135 -15.54 -4.47 1.80
CA MET A 135 -16.93 -4.60 1.39
C MET A 135 -17.88 -4.69 2.59
N THR A 136 -17.34 -4.92 3.78
CA THR A 136 -18.07 -4.93 5.04
C THR A 136 -17.75 -3.68 5.87
N GLU A 137 -18.58 -3.37 6.86
CA GLU A 137 -18.26 -2.32 7.84
C GLU A 137 -16.93 -2.68 8.51
N ILE A 138 -15.96 -1.75 8.43
CA ILE A 138 -14.69 -1.92 9.12
C ILE A 138 -14.97 -1.94 10.62
N ASP A 139 -14.72 -3.07 11.23
CA ASP A 139 -14.86 -3.25 12.67
C ASP A 139 -13.55 -2.87 13.36
N PHE A 140 -13.51 -1.69 13.96
CA PHE A 140 -12.35 -1.19 14.70
C PHE A 140 -12.32 -1.68 16.16
N GLU A 141 -12.80 -2.88 16.44
CA GLU A 141 -12.75 -3.46 17.79
C GLU A 141 -11.37 -3.97 18.20
N ASN A 142 -10.46 -4.18 17.24
CA ASN A 142 -9.11 -4.63 17.49
C ASN A 142 -8.15 -3.45 17.67
N GLU A 143 -7.27 -3.49 18.66
CA GLU A 143 -6.26 -2.46 18.92
C GLU A 143 -5.24 -2.25 17.79
N LEU A 144 -5.09 -3.24 16.90
CA LEU A 144 -4.25 -3.19 15.69
C LEU A 144 -4.99 -2.68 14.45
N ASP A 145 -6.29 -2.41 14.53
CA ASP A 145 -7.05 -1.91 13.40
C ASP A 145 -6.64 -0.46 13.10
N PHE A 146 -6.39 -0.19 11.85
CA PHE A 146 -6.00 1.12 11.35
C PHE A 146 -6.61 1.40 9.99
N SER A 147 -6.62 2.68 9.60
CA SER A 147 -7.10 3.05 8.27
C SER A 147 -6.34 4.22 7.67
N GLN A 148 -6.08 4.11 6.37
CA GLN A 148 -5.38 5.12 5.56
C GLN A 148 -4.04 5.56 6.17
N GLN A 149 -3.28 4.60 6.63
CA GLN A 149 -1.99 4.79 7.27
C GLN A 149 -0.96 5.45 6.33
N HIS A 150 0.04 6.09 6.94
CA HIS A 150 1.14 6.75 6.24
C HIS A 150 2.48 6.49 6.93
N SER A 151 3.55 6.66 6.13
CA SER A 151 4.92 6.78 6.64
C SER A 151 5.38 5.57 7.45
N ALA A 152 5.09 4.35 6.99
CA ALA A 152 5.59 3.15 7.61
C ALA A 152 7.12 3.14 7.63
N GLN A 153 7.71 2.78 8.77
CA GLN A 153 9.16 2.72 9.00
C GLN A 153 9.50 1.56 9.92
N LEU A 154 10.75 1.10 9.88
CA LEU A 154 11.27 0.17 10.87
C LEU A 154 12.03 0.93 11.96
N THR A 155 11.79 0.55 13.21
CA THR A 155 12.58 1.02 14.36
C THR A 155 13.94 0.31 14.41
N SER A 156 14.85 0.78 15.27
CA SER A 156 16.13 0.10 15.50
C SER A 156 16.01 -1.31 16.08
N GLU A 157 14.89 -1.59 16.72
CA GLU A 157 14.52 -2.88 17.28
C GLU A 157 13.89 -3.83 16.24
N GLY A 158 13.63 -3.35 15.02
CA GLY A 158 12.98 -4.10 13.94
C GLY A 158 11.46 -4.08 14.01
N ASN A 159 10.85 -3.27 14.88
CA ASN A 159 9.42 -3.09 14.93
C ASN A 159 8.94 -2.19 13.79
N LEU A 160 7.69 -2.38 13.37
CA LEU A 160 7.05 -1.53 12.38
C LEU A 160 6.35 -0.35 13.09
N ILE A 161 6.68 0.88 12.70
CA ILE A 161 5.98 2.07 13.20
C ILE A 161 5.36 2.83 12.03
N PHE A 162 4.11 3.30 12.21
CA PHE A 162 3.41 4.07 11.19
C PHE A 162 2.39 5.03 11.80
N PHE A 163 1.95 5.98 11.00
CA PHE A 163 0.89 6.91 11.35
C PHE A 163 -0.45 6.37 10.85
N ASP A 164 -1.40 6.16 11.76
CA ASP A 164 -2.78 5.81 11.46
C ASP A 164 -3.61 7.09 11.37
N ASN A 165 -4.25 7.34 10.22
CA ASN A 165 -5.16 8.46 10.06
C ASN A 165 -6.50 8.24 10.76
N ALA A 166 -6.81 7.01 11.14
CA ALA A 166 -8.06 6.60 11.79
C ALA A 166 -9.31 7.03 11.00
N ARG A 167 -9.19 7.10 9.66
CA ARG A 167 -10.32 7.45 8.80
C ARG A 167 -11.41 6.40 8.94
N TYR A 168 -12.66 6.82 8.96
CA TYR A 168 -13.86 5.98 9.19
C TYR A 168 -14.07 5.53 10.64
N GLN A 169 -13.19 5.86 11.58
CA GLN A 169 -13.43 5.66 13.01
C GLN A 169 -14.32 6.78 13.57
N ASP A 170 -15.07 6.49 14.62
CA ASP A 170 -15.85 7.49 15.36
C ASP A 170 -15.45 7.48 16.85
N PRO A 171 -14.74 8.51 17.34
CA PRO A 171 -14.21 9.68 16.60
C PRO A 171 -12.99 9.34 15.74
N GLU A 172 -12.78 10.05 14.63
CA GLU A 172 -11.57 9.99 13.82
C GLU A 172 -10.40 10.62 14.60
N LEU A 173 -9.64 9.80 15.31
CA LEU A 173 -8.48 10.25 16.10
C LEU A 173 -7.21 9.60 15.56
N SER A 174 -6.45 10.37 14.80
CA SER A 174 -5.14 9.92 14.31
C SER A 174 -4.19 9.55 15.45
N ARG A 175 -3.39 8.51 15.24
CA ARG A 175 -2.42 8.01 16.21
C ARG A 175 -1.17 7.47 15.52
N CYS A 176 -0.08 7.33 16.28
CA CYS A 176 1.03 6.48 15.87
C CYS A 176 0.78 5.08 16.40
N ILE A 177 1.18 4.09 15.63
CA ILE A 177 1.12 2.68 16.03
C ILE A 177 2.51 2.08 15.88
N GLU A 178 2.99 1.39 16.91
CA GLU A 178 4.19 0.57 16.84
C GLU A 178 3.79 -0.91 17.02
N VAL A 179 4.16 -1.75 16.06
CA VAL A 179 3.83 -3.17 15.99
C VAL A 179 5.09 -4.00 16.04
N GLY A 180 5.15 -4.95 16.97
CA GLY A 180 6.12 -6.01 16.99
C GLY A 180 5.57 -7.28 16.37
N PHE A 181 6.47 -8.22 16.05
CA PHE A 181 6.10 -9.55 15.57
C PHE A 181 6.73 -10.60 16.51
N ASP A 182 5.95 -11.58 16.92
CA ASP A 182 6.44 -12.68 17.75
C ASP A 182 7.21 -13.72 16.89
N ASN A 183 7.69 -14.79 17.55
CA ASN A 183 8.44 -15.86 16.88
C ASN A 183 7.61 -16.66 15.86
N SER A 184 6.31 -16.46 15.81
CA SER A 184 5.36 -17.07 14.86
C SER A 184 4.95 -16.08 13.76
N ASN A 185 5.56 -14.88 13.74
CA ASN A 185 5.20 -13.73 12.91
C ASN A 185 3.78 -13.18 13.17
N GLU A 186 3.23 -13.43 14.36
CA GLU A 186 1.97 -12.82 14.74
C GLU A 186 2.20 -11.39 15.24
N PRO A 187 1.45 -10.40 14.71
CA PRO A 187 1.62 -9.00 15.08
C PRO A 187 1.03 -8.74 16.48
N TYR A 188 1.67 -7.86 17.24
CA TYR A 188 1.15 -7.36 18.49
C TYR A 188 1.46 -5.87 18.68
N LEU A 189 0.56 -5.16 19.35
CA LEU A 189 0.71 -3.74 19.65
C LEU A 189 1.80 -3.52 20.70
N ILE A 190 2.72 -2.62 20.43
CA ILE A 190 3.72 -2.12 21.39
C ILE A 190 3.26 -0.78 21.94
N TRP A 191 2.80 0.12 21.07
CA TRP A 191 2.37 1.48 21.42
C TRP A 191 1.43 2.07 20.37
#